data_9be3e65618f061fe210fa01c359786ae
#
_entry.id   9be3e65618f061fe210fa01c359786ae
#
_cell.length_a   1.000
_cell.length_b   1.000
_cell.length_c   1.000
_cell.angle_alpha   90.00
_cell.angle_beta   90.00
_cell.angle_gamma   90.00
#
_symmetry.space_group_name_H-M   'P 1'
#
loop_
_entity.id
_entity.type
_entity.pdbx_description
1 polymer ?
#
loop_
_entity_poly.entity_id
_entity_poly.type
_entity_poly.pdbx_seq_one_letter_code
_entity_poly.pdbx_strand_id
1 'polypeptide(L)'
;DQVTEVIYGIAQQKKETDTMVNRTEKPGVDSNKSGESVMCQKENRFHIIIGGAFQGKAQYATKIYPKLELTDGFKCPLDEIRNCVAINKFHLFTRRWLLEGKTKEALLTILENNRSLQLLISDEIGYGLVPIDDFEREYREFHGRVMTELAEQADCVERVVCGIPQRIK
;
A
#
# COMPACT_ATOMS: atom_id res chain seq x y z
N ASP A 1 -16.03 -13.28 14.13
CA ASP A 1 -16.42 -12.43 14.94
C ASP A 1 -15.60 -12.06 16.19
N GLN A 2 -15.18 -12.95 17.08
CA GLN A 2 -14.33 -12.57 18.22
C GLN A 2 -12.92 -12.12 17.83
N VAL A 3 -12.36 -12.59 16.74
CA VAL A 3 -11.01 -12.22 16.28
C VAL A 3 -10.97 -10.80 15.72
N THR A 4 -12.06 -10.31 15.17
CA THR A 4 -12.16 -8.95 14.62
C THR A 4 -12.22 -7.89 15.72
N GLU A 5 -12.86 -8.19 16.85
CA GLU A 5 -12.92 -7.29 18.01
C GLU A 5 -11.58 -7.15 18.74
N VAL A 6 -10.82 -8.23 18.83
CA VAL A 6 -9.48 -8.22 19.47
C VAL A 6 -8.50 -7.35 18.68
N ILE A 7 -8.53 -7.39 17.36
CA ILE A 7 -7.66 -6.57 16.50
C ILE A 7 -8.06 -5.08 16.58
N TYR A 8 -9.35 -4.78 16.72
CA TYR A 8 -9.84 -3.40 16.85
C TYR A 8 -9.50 -2.78 18.23
N GLY A 9 -9.49 -3.58 19.29
CA GLY A 9 -9.13 -3.14 20.65
C GLY A 9 -7.65 -2.76 20.80
N ILE A 10 -6.74 -3.47 20.11
CA ILE A 10 -5.30 -3.19 20.17
C ILE A 10 -4.93 -1.92 19.40
N ALA A 11 -5.69 -1.55 18.38
CA ALA A 11 -5.45 -0.34 17.59
C ALA A 11 -5.83 0.95 18.32
N GLN A 12 -6.76 0.91 19.30
CA GLN A 12 -7.17 2.09 20.05
C GLN A 12 -6.23 2.43 21.22
N GLN A 13 -5.61 1.44 21.84
CA GLN A 13 -4.67 1.69 22.96
C GLN A 13 -3.35 2.33 22.54
N LYS A 14 -2.99 2.32 21.26
CA LYS A 14 -1.74 2.91 20.76
C LYS A 14 -1.81 4.41 20.44
N LYS A 15 -2.99 5.03 20.54
CA LYS A 15 -3.17 6.47 20.29
C LYS A 15 -2.86 7.38 21.50
N GLU A 16 -2.72 6.83 22.67
CA GLU A 16 -2.54 7.65 23.89
C GLU A 16 -1.09 7.79 24.39
N THR A 17 -0.11 7.09 23.78
CA THR A 17 1.28 7.11 24.29
C THR A 17 2.27 7.96 23.47
N ASP A 18 1.84 8.63 22.41
CA ASP A 18 2.75 9.38 21.54
C ASP A 18 2.83 10.90 21.82
N THR A 19 2.46 11.36 23.02
CA THR A 19 2.45 12.80 23.32
C THR A 19 3.53 13.24 24.31
N MET A 20 4.63 12.55 24.46
CA MET A 20 5.76 13.09 25.24
C MET A 20 7.09 12.48 24.78
N VAL A 21 7.84 13.18 23.95
CA VAL A 21 9.29 13.42 24.11
C VAL A 21 9.72 14.51 23.10
N ASN A 22 9.95 15.69 23.60
CA ASN A 22 10.62 16.76 22.89
C ASN A 22 11.92 17.13 23.65
N ARG A 23 12.98 17.44 22.92
CA ARG A 23 14.30 18.02 23.26
C ARG A 23 15.46 17.01 23.23
N THR A 24 16.45 17.24 22.34
CA THR A 24 17.49 18.29 22.42
C THR A 24 18.28 18.35 21.12
N GLU A 25 18.55 19.55 20.66
CA GLU A 25 19.47 19.90 19.57
C GLU A 25 20.95 19.75 20.00
N LYS A 26 21.81 19.35 19.08
CA LYS A 26 23.21 19.85 18.97
C LYS A 26 23.74 19.70 17.54
N PRO A 27 24.60 20.63 17.08
CA PRO A 27 24.88 20.86 15.67
C PRO A 27 26.19 20.22 15.16
N GLY A 28 26.22 20.02 13.83
CA GLY A 28 27.42 20.12 13.03
C GLY A 28 28.28 18.87 12.90
N VAL A 29 28.25 18.28 11.71
CA VAL A 29 29.47 17.98 10.90
C VAL A 29 29.02 17.76 9.45
N ASP A 30 29.54 18.58 8.56
CA ASP A 30 29.53 18.40 7.10
C ASP A 30 30.33 17.15 6.73
N SER A 31 29.80 16.32 5.85
CA SER A 31 30.58 15.80 4.72
C SER A 31 29.77 14.81 3.85
N ASN A 32 29.69 15.17 2.57
CA ASN A 32 29.70 14.31 1.37
C ASN A 32 28.56 13.33 1.08
N LYS A 33 27.74 13.77 0.12
CA LYS A 33 27.38 13.11 -1.15
C LYS A 33 27.41 11.59 -1.17
N SER A 34 26.25 10.98 -1.18
CA SER A 34 25.92 9.95 -2.17
C SER A 34 24.48 9.47 -1.92
N GLY A 35 23.66 9.45 -2.95
CA GLY A 35 22.33 8.87 -2.92
C GLY A 35 21.18 9.87 -2.86
N GLU A 36 21.14 10.84 -3.76
CA GLU A 36 19.89 11.42 -4.17
C GLU A 36 19.03 10.28 -4.74
N SER A 37 18.11 9.78 -3.91
CA SER A 37 16.97 9.07 -4.42
C SER A 37 16.24 10.05 -5.34
N VAL A 38 16.37 9.84 -6.65
CA VAL A 38 15.63 10.59 -7.68
C VAL A 38 14.16 10.40 -7.35
N MET A 39 13.63 11.36 -6.58
CA MET A 39 12.21 11.39 -6.24
C MET A 39 11.44 11.40 -7.55
N CYS A 40 10.59 10.42 -7.74
CA CYS A 40 9.73 10.25 -8.91
C CYS A 40 8.63 11.33 -8.92
N GLN A 41 9.05 12.62 -9.03
CA GLN A 41 8.16 13.78 -9.11
C GLN A 41 7.91 14.14 -10.56
N LYS A 42 6.99 13.42 -11.21
CA LYS A 42 6.33 13.89 -12.44
C LYS A 42 4.84 13.65 -12.30
N GLU A 43 4.09 14.70 -12.54
CA GLU A 43 2.62 14.67 -12.58
C GLU A 43 2.13 13.58 -13.55
N ASN A 44 1.13 12.80 -13.13
CA ASN A 44 0.51 11.68 -13.86
C ASN A 44 1.34 10.39 -14.02
N ARG A 45 2.10 9.97 -13.03
CA ARG A 45 2.73 8.64 -13.05
C ARG A 45 2.03 7.68 -12.10
N PHE A 46 1.80 6.47 -12.58
CA PHE A 46 1.28 5.39 -11.76
C PHE A 46 2.43 4.75 -10.95
N HIS A 47 2.37 4.94 -9.64
CA HIS A 47 3.36 4.46 -8.68
C HIS A 47 2.77 3.36 -7.79
N ILE A 48 3.47 2.26 -7.64
CA ILE A 48 3.10 1.16 -6.74
C ILE A 48 4.12 1.08 -5.59
N ILE A 49 3.61 1.09 -4.36
CA ILE A 49 4.40 0.87 -3.15
C ILE A 49 3.97 -0.45 -2.51
N ILE A 50 4.89 -1.39 -2.43
CA ILE A 50 4.67 -2.71 -1.81
C ILE A 50 5.55 -2.91 -0.58
N GLY A 51 5.32 -3.96 0.17
CA GLY A 51 6.14 -4.38 1.32
C GLY A 51 5.32 -5.14 2.35
N GLY A 52 5.98 -5.74 3.33
CA GLY A 52 5.33 -6.47 4.39
C GLY A 52 4.40 -5.60 5.26
N ALA A 53 3.53 -6.22 6.03
CA ALA A 53 2.67 -5.53 6.98
C ALA A 53 3.51 -4.68 7.96
N PHE A 54 3.02 -3.49 8.30
CA PHE A 54 3.65 -2.56 9.25
C PHE A 54 5.07 -2.08 8.90
N GLN A 55 5.50 -2.18 7.64
CA GLN A 55 6.84 -1.76 7.18
C GLN A 55 6.94 -0.25 6.86
N GLY A 56 5.95 0.56 7.19
CA GLY A 56 6.03 2.03 7.02
C GLY A 56 5.61 2.54 5.63
N LYS A 57 4.98 1.71 4.78
CA LYS A 57 4.55 2.09 3.42
C LYS A 57 3.69 3.35 3.37
N ALA A 58 2.66 3.42 4.23
CA ALA A 58 1.75 4.58 4.24
C ALA A 58 2.46 5.86 4.70
N GLN A 59 3.33 5.79 5.72
CA GLN A 59 4.13 6.93 6.16
C GLN A 59 5.08 7.40 5.05
N TYR A 60 5.73 6.46 4.37
CA TYR A 60 6.57 6.79 3.21
C TYR A 60 5.75 7.47 2.11
N ALA A 61 4.60 6.90 1.74
CA ALA A 61 3.71 7.48 0.73
C ALA A 61 3.27 8.91 1.08
N THR A 62 2.84 9.14 2.33
CA THR A 62 2.44 10.49 2.79
C THR A 62 3.60 11.49 2.75
N LYS A 63 4.84 11.03 2.99
CA LYS A 63 6.03 11.87 2.91
C LYS A 63 6.33 12.33 1.48
N ILE A 64 6.21 11.43 0.50
CA ILE A 64 6.50 11.74 -0.91
C ILE A 64 5.31 12.37 -1.66
N TYR A 65 4.08 12.09 -1.21
CA TYR A 65 2.84 12.62 -1.77
C TYR A 65 1.98 13.32 -0.69
N PRO A 66 2.44 14.42 -0.10
CA PRO A 66 1.78 15.06 1.05
C PRO A 66 0.38 15.63 0.75
N LYS A 67 0.06 15.80 -0.52
CA LYS A 67 -1.24 16.35 -0.99
C LYS A 67 -2.23 15.27 -1.43
N LEU A 68 -1.80 14.01 -1.55
CA LEU A 68 -2.68 12.92 -1.96
C LEU A 68 -3.45 12.38 -0.76
N GLU A 69 -4.77 12.37 -0.87
CA GLU A 69 -5.64 11.69 0.07
C GLU A 69 -5.66 10.20 -0.25
N LEU A 70 -5.34 9.37 0.77
CA LEU A 70 -5.28 7.93 0.63
C LEU A 70 -6.66 7.31 0.90
N THR A 71 -7.28 6.78 -0.11
CA THR A 71 -8.51 5.97 0.02
C THR A 71 -8.20 4.65 0.72
N ASP A 72 -8.94 4.30 1.76
CA ASP A 72 -8.76 3.03 2.49
C ASP A 72 -9.43 1.88 1.73
N GLY A 73 -8.65 0.99 1.14
CA GLY A 73 -9.13 -0.17 0.37
C GLY A 73 -9.95 -1.18 1.18
N PHE A 74 -9.87 -1.16 2.51
CA PHE A 74 -10.75 -1.96 3.35
C PHE A 74 -12.18 -1.41 3.43
N LYS A 75 -12.34 -0.08 3.36
CA LYS A 75 -13.63 0.60 3.57
C LYS A 75 -14.27 1.13 2.29
N CYS A 76 -13.46 1.43 1.30
CA CYS A 76 -13.90 2.01 0.02
C CYS A 76 -14.98 1.12 -0.64
N PRO A 77 -16.10 1.67 -1.10
CA PRO A 77 -17.05 0.96 -1.93
C PRO A 77 -16.39 0.39 -3.19
N LEU A 78 -16.78 -0.81 -3.62
CA LEU A 78 -16.09 -1.49 -4.72
C LEU A 78 -16.22 -0.78 -6.07
N ASP A 79 -17.29 -0.04 -6.28
CA ASP A 79 -17.54 0.75 -7.49
C ASP A 79 -16.79 2.08 -7.52
N GLU A 80 -16.38 2.60 -6.35
CA GLU A 80 -15.61 3.85 -6.25
C GLU A 80 -14.15 3.71 -6.69
N ILE A 81 -13.62 2.49 -6.82
CA ILE A 81 -12.24 2.25 -7.26
C ILE A 81 -11.94 2.92 -8.61
N ARG A 82 -12.95 3.08 -9.48
CA ARG A 82 -12.85 3.74 -10.78
C ARG A 82 -12.46 5.21 -10.70
N ASN A 83 -12.66 5.85 -9.54
CA ASN A 83 -12.43 7.27 -9.32
C ASN A 83 -11.30 7.54 -8.32
N CYS A 84 -10.70 6.50 -7.74
CA CYS A 84 -9.63 6.65 -6.76
C CYS A 84 -8.38 7.23 -7.39
N VAL A 85 -7.79 8.23 -6.74
CA VAL A 85 -6.48 8.80 -7.13
C VAL A 85 -5.35 8.07 -6.42
N ALA A 86 -5.53 7.72 -5.16
CA ALA A 86 -4.57 6.96 -4.38
C ALA A 86 -5.30 5.96 -3.48
N ILE A 87 -4.84 4.71 -3.46
CA ILE A 87 -5.44 3.67 -2.65
C ILE A 87 -4.40 3.02 -1.73
N ASN A 88 -4.73 2.95 -0.45
CA ASN A 88 -3.97 2.22 0.57
C ASN A 88 -4.67 0.92 0.93
N LYS A 89 -3.92 -0.08 1.36
CA LYS A 89 -4.42 -1.42 1.69
C LYS A 89 -5.14 -2.09 0.51
N PHE A 90 -4.57 -1.96 -0.66
CA PHE A 90 -5.16 -2.54 -1.88
C PHE A 90 -5.34 -4.07 -1.78
N HIS A 91 -4.48 -4.77 -1.04
CA HIS A 91 -4.64 -6.20 -0.75
C HIS A 91 -5.99 -6.51 -0.07
N LEU A 92 -6.49 -5.64 0.82
CA LEU A 92 -7.80 -5.82 1.45
C LEU A 92 -8.95 -5.50 0.49
N PHE A 93 -8.73 -4.56 -0.43
CA PHE A 93 -9.68 -4.29 -1.50
C PHE A 93 -9.85 -5.52 -2.42
N THR A 94 -8.75 -6.10 -2.89
CA THR A 94 -8.78 -7.30 -3.76
C THR A 94 -9.40 -8.49 -3.05
N ARG A 95 -9.20 -8.65 -1.74
CA ARG A 95 -9.85 -9.69 -0.95
C ARG A 95 -11.38 -9.54 -0.94
N ARG A 96 -11.88 -8.31 -0.71
CA ARG A 96 -13.31 -8.00 -0.76
C ARG A 96 -13.89 -8.19 -2.15
N TRP A 97 -13.13 -7.80 -3.18
CA TRP A 97 -13.51 -7.98 -4.57
C TRP A 97 -13.73 -9.45 -4.92
N LEU A 98 -12.82 -10.31 -4.49
CA LEU A 98 -12.93 -11.76 -4.70
C LEU A 98 -14.08 -12.38 -3.88
N LEU A 99 -14.32 -11.94 -2.65
CA LEU A 99 -15.46 -12.37 -1.83
C LEU A 99 -16.81 -12.09 -2.49
N GLU A 100 -16.91 -11.03 -3.29
CA GLU A 100 -18.10 -10.72 -4.09
C GLU A 100 -18.18 -11.54 -5.39
N GLY A 101 -17.30 -12.53 -5.59
CA GLY A 101 -17.27 -13.37 -6.77
C GLY A 101 -16.87 -12.64 -8.06
N LYS A 102 -16.20 -11.50 -7.95
CA LYS A 102 -15.80 -10.68 -9.10
C LYS A 102 -14.46 -11.13 -9.65
N THR A 103 -14.30 -11.05 -10.97
CA THR A 103 -13.12 -11.56 -11.67
C THR A 103 -11.95 -10.57 -11.67
N LYS A 104 -10.75 -11.10 -11.92
CA LYS A 104 -9.52 -10.32 -12.09
C LYS A 104 -9.61 -9.36 -13.28
N GLU A 105 -10.12 -9.85 -14.40
CA GLU A 105 -10.25 -9.10 -15.65
C GLU A 105 -11.15 -7.87 -15.46
N ALA A 106 -12.26 -8.03 -14.72
CA ALA A 106 -13.14 -6.91 -14.42
C ALA A 106 -12.44 -5.84 -13.58
N LEU A 107 -11.63 -6.24 -12.59
CA LEU A 107 -10.86 -5.31 -11.77
C LEU A 107 -9.81 -4.57 -12.59
N LEU A 108 -9.03 -5.29 -13.39
CA LEU A 108 -7.97 -4.72 -14.22
C LEU A 108 -8.55 -3.73 -15.24
N THR A 109 -9.64 -4.10 -15.93
CA THR A 109 -10.33 -3.21 -16.86
C THR A 109 -10.76 -1.89 -16.20
N ILE A 110 -11.25 -1.94 -14.95
CA ILE A 110 -11.64 -0.73 -14.22
C ILE A 110 -10.42 0.13 -13.89
N LEU A 111 -9.33 -0.50 -13.42
CA LEU A 111 -8.10 0.21 -13.06
C LEU A 111 -7.39 0.81 -14.27
N GLU A 112 -7.33 0.10 -15.39
CA GLU A 112 -6.78 0.59 -16.67
C GLU A 112 -7.55 1.80 -17.22
N ASN A 113 -8.86 1.82 -17.03
CA ASN A 113 -9.70 2.96 -17.41
C ASN A 113 -9.62 4.11 -16.42
N ASN A 114 -9.10 3.89 -15.22
CA ASN A 114 -8.91 4.95 -14.21
C ASN A 114 -7.62 5.72 -14.45
N ARG A 115 -7.64 6.68 -15.35
CA ARG A 115 -6.49 7.55 -15.66
C ARG A 115 -6.08 8.49 -14.52
N SER A 116 -6.88 8.57 -13.48
CA SER A 116 -6.59 9.40 -12.30
C SER A 116 -5.78 8.66 -11.25
N LEU A 117 -5.65 7.32 -11.35
CA LEU A 117 -4.92 6.52 -10.37
C LEU A 117 -3.41 6.80 -10.45
N GLN A 118 -2.88 7.41 -9.40
CA GLN A 118 -1.47 7.79 -9.30
C GLN A 118 -0.69 6.91 -8.32
N LEU A 119 -1.35 6.42 -7.28
CA LEU A 119 -0.68 5.70 -6.20
C LEU A 119 -1.48 4.49 -5.74
N LEU A 120 -0.79 3.35 -5.65
CA LEU A 120 -1.33 2.11 -5.10
C LEU A 120 -0.38 1.58 -4.02
N ILE A 121 -0.91 1.37 -2.81
CA ILE A 121 -0.14 0.83 -1.68
C ILE A 121 -0.74 -0.52 -1.30
N SER A 122 0.10 -1.55 -1.28
CA SER A 122 -0.32 -2.92 -0.95
C SER A 122 0.67 -3.62 -0.04
N ASP A 123 0.13 -4.51 0.81
CA ASP A 123 0.97 -5.49 1.47
C ASP A 123 1.36 -6.60 0.49
N GLU A 124 2.58 -7.09 0.62
CA GLU A 124 3.02 -8.33 -0.03
C GLU A 124 2.39 -9.50 0.71
N ILE A 125 1.41 -10.15 0.10
CA ILE A 125 0.80 -11.37 0.63
C ILE A 125 1.42 -12.58 -0.07
N GLY A 126 1.57 -13.68 0.67
CA GLY A 126 2.15 -14.90 0.11
C GLY A 126 3.51 -15.31 0.71
N TYR A 127 4.17 -14.45 1.48
CA TYR A 127 5.43 -14.75 2.15
C TYR A 127 5.25 -15.51 3.48
N GLY A 128 4.51 -16.52 3.52
CA GLY A 128 4.29 -17.29 4.75
C GLY A 128 3.87 -18.70 4.45
N LEU A 129 3.46 -19.42 5.50
CA LEU A 129 2.92 -20.75 5.34
C LEU A 129 1.76 -20.75 4.35
N VAL A 130 1.66 -21.82 3.57
CA VAL A 130 0.52 -21.99 2.67
C VAL A 130 -0.75 -22.15 3.52
N PRO A 131 -1.79 -21.34 3.28
CA PRO A 131 -3.02 -21.44 4.03
C PRO A 131 -3.70 -22.80 3.81
N ILE A 132 -4.29 -23.33 4.87
CA ILE A 132 -5.12 -24.53 4.80
C ILE A 132 -6.44 -24.21 4.11
N ASP A 133 -6.95 -23.00 4.33
CA ASP A 133 -8.19 -22.51 3.78
C ASP A 133 -8.09 -22.29 2.26
N ASP A 134 -9.05 -22.81 1.50
CA ASP A 134 -9.06 -22.75 0.05
C ASP A 134 -9.22 -21.32 -0.47
N PHE A 135 -10.08 -20.54 0.16
CA PHE A 135 -10.30 -19.16 -0.21
C PHE A 135 -9.03 -18.30 -0.01
N GLU A 136 -8.30 -18.51 1.09
CA GLU A 136 -7.06 -17.77 1.33
C GLU A 136 -5.95 -18.16 0.33
N ARG A 137 -5.95 -19.39 -0.19
CA ARG A 137 -5.05 -19.79 -1.29
C ARG A 137 -5.43 -19.10 -2.60
N GLU A 138 -6.72 -19.13 -2.94
CA GLU A 138 -7.26 -18.46 -4.12
C GLU A 138 -7.01 -16.95 -4.07
N TYR A 139 -7.24 -16.33 -2.92
CA TYR A 139 -6.98 -14.90 -2.72
C TYR A 139 -5.51 -14.54 -2.92
N ARG A 140 -4.56 -15.33 -2.40
CA ARG A 140 -3.13 -15.10 -2.63
C ARG A 140 -2.78 -15.13 -4.11
N GLU A 141 -3.29 -16.12 -4.83
CA GLU A 141 -3.06 -16.26 -6.27
C GLU A 141 -3.70 -15.09 -7.04
N PHE A 142 -4.95 -14.78 -6.73
CA PHE A 142 -5.69 -13.67 -7.32
C PHE A 142 -4.94 -12.35 -7.15
N HIS A 143 -4.59 -12.01 -5.92
CA HIS A 143 -3.89 -10.78 -5.61
C HIS A 143 -2.52 -10.71 -6.30
N GLY A 144 -1.75 -11.79 -6.24
CA GLY A 144 -0.45 -11.86 -6.89
C GLY A 144 -0.52 -11.61 -8.40
N ARG A 145 -1.49 -12.22 -9.09
CA ARG A 145 -1.72 -12.02 -10.52
C ARG A 145 -2.13 -10.58 -10.85
N VAL A 146 -3.05 -10.00 -10.05
CA VAL A 146 -3.43 -8.59 -10.21
C VAL A 146 -2.23 -7.67 -10.04
N MET A 147 -1.41 -7.87 -9.01
CA MET A 147 -0.24 -7.04 -8.75
C MET A 147 0.83 -7.18 -9.84
N THR A 148 1.00 -8.36 -10.43
CA THR A 148 1.94 -8.56 -11.53
C THR A 148 1.54 -7.72 -12.74
N GLU A 149 0.28 -7.78 -13.17
CA GLU A 149 -0.21 -7.02 -14.33
C GLU A 149 -0.18 -5.49 -14.08
N LEU A 150 -0.51 -5.05 -12.85
CA LEU A 150 -0.40 -3.64 -12.49
C LEU A 150 1.06 -3.16 -12.44
N ALA A 151 2.00 -4.00 -11.98
CA ALA A 151 3.41 -3.65 -11.96
C ALA A 151 4.01 -3.51 -13.36
N GLU A 152 3.50 -4.26 -14.35
CA GLU A 152 3.87 -4.09 -15.76
C GLU A 152 3.44 -2.73 -16.30
N GLN A 153 2.29 -2.22 -15.86
CA GLN A 153 1.75 -0.92 -16.29
C GLN A 153 2.33 0.26 -15.50
N ALA A 154 2.80 0.03 -14.27
CA ALA A 154 3.31 1.07 -13.40
C ALA A 154 4.60 1.73 -13.95
N ASP A 155 4.71 3.05 -13.78
CA ASP A 155 5.93 3.80 -14.09
C ASP A 155 7.02 3.61 -13.03
N CYS A 156 6.62 3.29 -11.81
CA CYS A 156 7.53 3.11 -10.68
C CYS A 156 6.97 2.06 -9.73
N VAL A 157 7.83 1.15 -9.29
CA VAL A 157 7.50 0.18 -8.23
C VAL A 157 8.58 0.24 -7.15
N GLU A 158 8.17 0.50 -5.93
CA GLU A 158 9.06 0.54 -4.77
C GLU A 158 8.62 -0.44 -3.70
N ARG A 159 9.61 -1.10 -3.10
CA ARG A 159 9.42 -1.97 -1.94
C ARG A 159 9.91 -1.27 -0.68
N VAL A 160 9.07 -1.21 0.34
CA VAL A 160 9.44 -0.61 1.63
C VAL A 160 9.73 -1.70 2.65
N VAL A 161 10.94 -1.69 3.18
CA VAL A 161 11.40 -2.60 4.25
C VAL A 161 11.92 -1.75 5.41
N CYS A 162 11.36 -1.93 6.61
CA CYS A 162 11.72 -1.16 7.79
C CYS A 162 11.71 0.38 7.58
N GLY A 163 10.77 0.88 6.81
CA GLY A 163 10.66 2.30 6.47
C GLY A 163 11.59 2.78 5.37
N ILE A 164 12.46 1.92 4.84
CA ILE A 164 13.44 2.24 3.80
C ILE A 164 12.87 1.80 2.45
N PRO A 165 12.65 2.73 1.49
CA PRO A 165 12.21 2.37 0.15
C PRO A 165 13.36 1.81 -0.68
N GLN A 166 13.06 0.81 -1.46
CA GLN A 166 13.93 0.23 -2.47
C GLN A 166 13.19 0.24 -3.80
N ARG A 167 13.73 0.91 -4.80
CA ARG A 167 13.16 0.91 -6.15
C ARG A 167 13.40 -0.44 -6.83
N ILE A 168 12.33 -1.00 -7.42
CA ILE A 168 12.35 -2.27 -8.17
C ILE A 168 12.21 -1.97 -9.67
N LYS A 169 11.36 -0.98 -9.98
CA LYS A 169 11.13 -0.51 -11.36
C LYS A 169 11.14 1.01 -11.44
#